data_46c7f0140b4591dc506333691ca644c1
#
_entry.id   46c7f0140b4591dc506333691ca644c1
#
_cell.length_a   1.000
_cell.length_b   1.000
_cell.length_c   1.000
_cell.angle_alpha   90.00
_cell.angle_beta   90.00
_cell.angle_gamma   90.00
#
_symmetry.space_group_name_H-M   'P 1'
#
loop_
_entity.id
_entity.type
_entity.pdbx_description
1 polymer ?
#
loop_
_entity_poly.entity_id
_entity_poly.type
_entity_poly.pdbx_seq_one_letter_code
_entity_poly.pdbx_strand_id
1 'polypeptide(L)'
;KALEYKEKAMEELKAQDVTFPIKVLMPYNPSSTNWDKECQVVEQQLEGLLGADYIDIIVEAGPSTGFLSEVRRGGKFALMKCNWGADFADPATWAEPFAPGSDSYLHWRASEDDGVKVFIAEYDGVVEKASATVDDMDARYNTFAEAEAMLIDHAYIIPYGVEGDGYKASRLNELEGEYAPYGLARQRYKFQKLRSEPLSQAEFDE
;
A
#
# COMPACT_ATOMS: atom_id res chain seq x y z
N LYS A 1 16.67 -16.10 9.11
CA LYS A 1 15.48 -16.29 8.23
C LYS A 1 15.70 -15.61 6.87
N ALA A 2 15.91 -14.27 6.76
CA ALA A 2 16.12 -13.59 5.48
C ALA A 2 17.29 -14.17 4.66
N LEU A 3 18.45 -14.38 5.29
CA LEU A 3 19.61 -14.97 4.63
C LEU A 3 19.39 -16.42 4.19
N GLU A 4 18.63 -17.22 4.94
CA GLU A 4 18.23 -18.57 4.56
C GLU A 4 17.36 -18.58 3.30
N TYR A 5 16.41 -17.63 3.21
CA TYR A 5 15.61 -17.44 2.00
C TYR A 5 16.46 -16.97 0.81
N LYS A 6 17.43 -16.07 1.05
CA LYS A 6 18.39 -15.66 0.02
C LYS A 6 19.13 -16.86 -0.56
N GLU A 7 19.67 -17.73 0.29
CA GLU A 7 20.43 -18.92 -0.15
C GLU A 7 19.57 -19.82 -1.03
N LYS A 8 18.34 -20.12 -0.61
CA LYS A 8 17.39 -20.92 -1.42
C LYS A 8 17.07 -20.25 -2.75
N ALA A 9 16.72 -18.97 -2.72
CA ALA A 9 16.42 -18.21 -3.93
C ALA A 9 17.61 -18.16 -4.89
N MET A 10 18.84 -18.03 -4.37
CA MET A 10 20.05 -18.07 -5.21
C MET A 10 20.25 -19.42 -5.90
N GLU A 11 19.95 -20.52 -5.23
CA GLU A 11 20.02 -21.86 -5.82
C GLU A 11 18.99 -22.02 -6.94
N GLU A 12 17.73 -21.65 -6.68
CA GLU A 12 16.63 -21.74 -7.63
C GLU A 12 16.86 -20.85 -8.86
N LEU A 13 17.30 -19.60 -8.65
CA LEU A 13 17.55 -18.65 -9.73
C LEU A 13 18.79 -19.02 -10.57
N LYS A 14 19.84 -19.56 -9.95
CA LYS A 14 20.99 -20.11 -10.68
C LYS A 14 20.60 -21.29 -11.58
N ALA A 15 19.69 -22.14 -11.11
CA ALA A 15 19.16 -23.24 -11.93
C ALA A 15 18.36 -22.75 -13.15
N GLN A 16 17.92 -21.48 -13.14
CA GLN A 16 17.23 -20.81 -14.24
C GLN A 16 18.14 -19.86 -15.04
N ASP A 17 19.46 -19.98 -14.89
CA ASP A 17 20.47 -19.16 -15.57
C ASP A 17 20.35 -17.64 -15.28
N VAL A 18 19.78 -17.25 -14.13
CA VAL A 18 19.69 -15.85 -13.73
C VAL A 18 21.06 -15.29 -13.36
N THR A 19 21.39 -14.13 -13.91
CA THR A 19 22.64 -13.43 -13.63
C THR A 19 22.51 -12.57 -12.37
N PHE A 20 23.55 -12.61 -11.52
CA PHE A 20 23.64 -11.79 -10.31
C PHE A 20 24.60 -10.61 -10.46
N PRO A 21 24.40 -9.49 -9.74
CA PRO A 21 23.25 -9.21 -8.88
C PRO A 21 21.95 -9.05 -9.66
N ILE A 22 20.82 -9.40 -9.02
CA ILE A 22 19.49 -9.15 -9.56
C ILE A 22 19.23 -7.65 -9.50
N LYS A 23 18.87 -7.06 -10.63
CA LYS A 23 18.55 -5.64 -10.73
C LYS A 23 17.09 -5.40 -10.39
N VAL A 24 16.84 -4.58 -9.36
CA VAL A 24 15.52 -4.26 -8.84
C VAL A 24 15.25 -2.77 -9.04
N LEU A 25 14.44 -2.43 -10.03
CA LEU A 25 14.06 -1.04 -10.28
C LEU A 25 13.10 -0.54 -9.18
N MET A 26 13.51 0.51 -8.48
CA MET A 26 12.72 1.19 -7.45
C MET A 26 12.54 2.67 -7.80
N PRO A 27 11.50 3.01 -8.60
CA PRO A 27 11.24 4.38 -8.97
C PRO A 27 10.60 5.18 -7.82
N TYR A 28 10.97 6.46 -7.73
CA TYR A 28 10.35 7.39 -6.79
C TYR A 28 9.68 8.57 -7.52
N ASN A 29 8.67 9.17 -6.87
CA ASN A 29 8.05 10.39 -7.37
C ASN A 29 8.84 11.62 -6.94
N PRO A 30 9.52 12.33 -7.85
CA PRO A 30 10.35 13.49 -7.52
C PRO A 30 9.55 14.70 -7.03
N SER A 31 8.23 14.69 -7.20
CA SER A 31 7.35 15.74 -6.67
C SER A 31 6.99 15.52 -5.19
N SER A 32 7.32 14.37 -4.62
CA SER A 32 7.03 14.04 -3.23
C SER A 32 8.27 14.23 -2.37
N THR A 33 8.12 14.98 -1.30
CA THR A 33 9.25 15.28 -0.39
C THR A 33 9.76 14.02 0.27
N ASN A 34 11.07 13.82 0.27
CA ASN A 34 11.82 12.73 0.91
C ASN A 34 11.63 11.31 0.33
N TRP A 35 10.84 11.09 -0.72
CA TRP A 35 10.72 9.75 -1.28
C TRP A 35 12.05 9.20 -1.82
N ASP A 36 12.85 10.05 -2.44
CA ASP A 36 14.20 9.74 -2.88
C ASP A 36 15.07 9.19 -1.71
N LYS A 37 15.04 9.88 -0.56
CA LYS A 37 15.81 9.49 0.63
C LYS A 37 15.29 8.20 1.25
N GLU A 38 13.98 8.03 1.28
CA GLU A 38 13.38 6.79 1.79
C GLU A 38 13.75 5.60 0.90
N CYS A 39 13.71 5.75 -0.44
CA CYS A 39 14.17 4.73 -1.36
C CYS A 39 15.65 4.39 -1.18
N GLN A 40 16.51 5.40 -0.97
CA GLN A 40 17.94 5.20 -0.67
C GLN A 40 18.17 4.46 0.65
N VAL A 41 17.34 4.70 1.67
CA VAL A 41 17.42 3.94 2.93
C VAL A 41 17.05 2.48 2.71
N VAL A 42 16.00 2.21 1.93
CA VAL A 42 15.60 0.84 1.58
C VAL A 42 16.69 0.13 0.79
N GLU A 43 17.27 0.78 -0.23
CA GLU A 43 18.42 0.32 -1.00
C GLU A 43 19.57 -0.10 -0.06
N GLN A 44 20.03 0.82 0.79
CA GLN A 44 21.14 0.58 1.72
C GLN A 44 20.85 -0.57 2.69
N GLN A 45 19.62 -0.67 3.21
CA GLN A 45 19.25 -1.71 4.14
C GLN A 45 19.18 -3.09 3.48
N LEU A 46 18.58 -3.19 2.31
CA LEU A 46 18.42 -4.45 1.61
C LEU A 46 19.74 -4.94 1.03
N GLU A 47 20.52 -4.08 0.40
CA GLU A 47 21.84 -4.43 -0.12
C GLU A 47 22.84 -4.73 1.01
N GLY A 48 22.78 -3.96 2.10
CA GLY A 48 23.61 -4.22 3.29
C GLY A 48 23.29 -5.54 3.98
N LEU A 49 22.01 -5.97 3.98
CA LEU A 49 21.59 -7.23 4.57
C LEU A 49 21.83 -8.42 3.63
N LEU A 50 21.44 -8.29 2.36
CA LEU A 50 21.44 -9.39 1.40
C LEU A 50 22.72 -9.50 0.61
N GLY A 51 23.50 -8.43 0.55
CA GLY A 51 24.77 -8.34 -0.19
C GLY A 51 24.58 -7.80 -1.61
N ALA A 52 25.46 -6.88 -2.00
CA ALA A 52 25.48 -6.28 -3.34
C ALA A 52 25.89 -7.29 -4.44
N ASP A 53 26.35 -8.46 -4.08
CA ASP A 53 26.57 -9.61 -4.98
C ASP A 53 25.28 -10.35 -5.34
N TYR A 54 24.22 -10.16 -4.55
CA TYR A 54 22.91 -10.78 -4.76
C TYR A 54 21.89 -9.85 -5.39
N ILE A 55 21.78 -8.61 -4.89
CA ILE A 55 20.76 -7.64 -5.30
C ILE A 55 21.39 -6.28 -5.55
N ASP A 56 20.91 -5.58 -6.58
CA ASP A 56 21.27 -4.22 -6.97
C ASP A 56 19.96 -3.43 -7.11
N ILE A 57 19.66 -2.56 -6.14
CA ILE A 57 18.43 -1.76 -6.15
C ILE A 57 18.69 -0.44 -6.86
N ILE A 58 18.03 -0.27 -7.99
CA ILE A 58 18.18 0.91 -8.83
C ILE A 58 17.14 1.94 -8.43
N VAL A 59 17.53 2.92 -7.63
CA VAL A 59 16.68 4.06 -7.25
C VAL A 59 16.68 5.09 -8.36
N GLU A 60 15.54 5.30 -9.01
CA GLU A 60 15.43 6.18 -10.18
C GLU A 60 14.26 7.14 -10.06
N ALA A 61 14.46 8.39 -10.49
CA ALA A 61 13.37 9.37 -10.56
C ALA A 61 12.37 9.00 -11.66
N GLY A 62 11.13 8.78 -11.29
CA GLY A 62 10.04 8.69 -12.25
C GLY A 62 9.58 10.05 -12.76
N PRO A 63 8.54 10.11 -13.59
CA PRO A 63 8.00 11.37 -14.08
C PRO A 63 7.42 12.21 -12.94
N SER A 64 7.67 13.52 -12.97
CA SER A 64 7.16 14.46 -11.95
C SER A 64 5.64 14.66 -12.03
N THR A 65 5.04 14.38 -13.19
CA THR A 65 3.61 14.39 -13.45
C THR A 65 3.19 13.03 -13.98
N GLY A 66 2.00 12.56 -13.61
CA GLY A 66 1.50 11.28 -14.08
C GLY A 66 2.17 10.05 -13.45
N PHE A 67 2.93 10.18 -12.36
CA PHE A 67 3.63 9.07 -11.71
C PHE A 67 2.69 7.89 -11.41
N LEU A 68 1.48 8.17 -10.92
CA LEU A 68 0.50 7.12 -10.63
C LEU A 68 0.08 6.33 -11.86
N SER A 69 -0.17 7.01 -12.98
CA SER A 69 -0.62 6.35 -14.20
C SER A 69 0.51 5.67 -14.96
N GLU A 70 1.67 6.32 -15.02
CA GLU A 70 2.78 5.84 -15.84
C GLU A 70 3.63 4.79 -15.13
N VAL A 71 3.89 4.97 -13.84
CA VAL A 71 4.73 4.06 -13.07
C VAL A 71 3.87 3.02 -12.36
N ARG A 72 3.01 3.45 -11.43
CA ARG A 72 2.24 2.53 -10.60
C ARG A 72 1.26 1.69 -11.41
N ARG A 73 0.32 2.33 -12.12
CA ARG A 73 -0.65 1.62 -12.96
C ARG A 73 -0.03 1.01 -14.21
N GLY A 74 1.08 1.55 -14.67
CA GLY A 74 1.84 1.01 -15.79
C GLY A 74 2.72 -0.19 -15.42
N GLY A 75 2.85 -0.53 -14.13
CA GLY A 75 3.68 -1.64 -13.66
C GLY A 75 5.18 -1.46 -13.93
N LYS A 76 5.66 -0.22 -14.04
CA LYS A 76 7.06 0.07 -14.37
C LYS A 76 7.94 0.14 -13.11
N PHE A 77 7.93 -0.91 -12.33
CA PHE A 77 8.74 -1.07 -11.12
C PHE A 77 8.89 -2.55 -10.78
N ALA A 78 9.95 -2.88 -10.06
CA ALA A 78 10.09 -4.16 -9.40
C ALA A 78 9.80 -4.03 -7.89
N LEU A 79 10.23 -2.92 -7.28
CA LEU A 79 9.89 -2.54 -5.92
C LEU A 79 9.41 -1.09 -5.94
N MET A 80 8.39 -0.75 -5.16
CA MET A 80 7.87 0.62 -5.13
C MET A 80 7.34 0.96 -3.74
N LYS A 81 7.71 2.14 -3.24
CA LYS A 81 7.03 2.71 -2.10
C LYS A 81 5.61 3.16 -2.51
N CYS A 82 4.65 2.82 -1.69
CA CYS A 82 3.27 3.24 -1.84
C CYS A 82 2.65 3.55 -0.49
N ASN A 83 1.64 4.39 -0.47
CA ASN A 83 0.76 4.56 0.67
C ASN A 83 -0.70 4.42 0.22
N TRP A 84 -1.52 4.00 1.13
CA TRP A 84 -2.96 3.91 0.95
C TRP A 84 -3.68 4.50 2.16
N GLY A 85 -4.73 5.25 1.93
CA GLY A 85 -5.65 5.73 2.95
C GLY A 85 -7.03 5.13 2.71
N ALA A 86 -7.73 4.79 3.78
CA ALA A 86 -9.08 4.26 3.65
C ALA A 86 -10.03 5.28 2.97
N ASP A 87 -10.77 4.83 1.97
CA ASP A 87 -11.80 5.63 1.30
C ASP A 87 -13.14 5.54 2.06
N PHE A 88 -13.35 4.46 2.80
CA PHE A 88 -14.55 4.20 3.61
C PHE A 88 -14.22 3.28 4.80
N ALA A 89 -15.14 3.21 5.78
CA ALA A 89 -14.93 2.48 7.03
C ALA A 89 -15.27 0.99 6.90
N ASP A 90 -14.53 0.26 6.05
CA ASP A 90 -14.63 -1.19 5.90
C ASP A 90 -13.27 -1.76 5.47
N PRO A 91 -12.85 -2.96 5.89
CA PRO A 91 -11.60 -3.58 5.46
C PRO A 91 -11.45 -3.74 3.94
N ALA A 92 -12.54 -3.82 3.20
CA ALA A 92 -12.53 -3.90 1.73
C ALA A 92 -11.67 -2.81 1.08
N THR A 93 -11.67 -1.58 1.65
CA THR A 93 -10.86 -0.47 1.12
C THR A 93 -9.35 -0.75 1.11
N TRP A 94 -8.88 -1.69 1.92
CA TRP A 94 -7.47 -2.11 1.99
C TRP A 94 -7.18 -3.32 1.11
N ALA A 95 -8.16 -4.20 0.89
CA ALA A 95 -8.02 -5.40 0.09
C ALA A 95 -8.25 -5.17 -1.41
N GLU A 96 -9.27 -4.40 -1.77
CA GLU A 96 -9.65 -4.11 -3.16
C GLU A 96 -8.52 -3.57 -4.04
N PRO A 97 -7.59 -2.71 -3.55
CA PRO A 97 -6.48 -2.24 -4.38
C PRO A 97 -5.60 -3.34 -4.96
N PHE A 98 -5.63 -4.53 -4.43
CA PHE A 98 -4.87 -5.68 -4.91
C PHE A 98 -5.72 -6.69 -5.71
N ALA A 99 -7.02 -6.51 -5.75
CA ALA A 99 -7.92 -7.39 -6.47
C ALA A 99 -7.96 -7.07 -7.98
N PRO A 100 -8.13 -8.06 -8.87
CA PRO A 100 -8.04 -7.91 -10.32
C PRO A 100 -9.01 -6.91 -10.95
N GLY A 101 -10.14 -6.64 -10.36
CA GLY A 101 -11.16 -5.73 -10.89
C GLY A 101 -10.95 -4.25 -10.51
N SER A 102 -10.00 -3.95 -9.64
CA SER A 102 -9.81 -2.59 -9.11
C SER A 102 -9.15 -1.65 -10.10
N ASP A 103 -9.67 -0.43 -10.21
CA ASP A 103 -9.04 0.65 -10.99
C ASP A 103 -7.86 1.31 -10.25
N SER A 104 -7.75 1.07 -8.96
CA SER A 104 -6.80 1.77 -8.08
C SER A 104 -5.47 1.06 -7.89
N TYR A 105 -5.28 -0.05 -8.41
CA TYR A 105 -4.44 -1.10 -7.99
C TYR A 105 -2.96 -0.95 -8.09
N LEU A 106 -2.39 -1.64 -7.14
CA LEU A 106 -0.99 -1.93 -6.95
C LEU A 106 -0.74 -3.31 -7.55
N HIS A 107 -0.01 -3.40 -8.70
CA HIS A 107 -0.33 -4.53 -9.50
C HIS A 107 0.79 -5.30 -10.10
N TRP A 108 0.49 -6.51 -10.09
CA TRP A 108 0.90 -7.67 -10.87
C TRP A 108 0.23 -7.88 -12.25
N ARG A 109 -0.58 -6.96 -12.76
CA ARG A 109 -1.27 -7.08 -14.07
C ARG A 109 -0.35 -7.40 -15.24
N ALA A 110 0.89 -6.98 -15.16
CA ALA A 110 1.87 -7.22 -16.20
C ALA A 110 2.65 -8.53 -16.00
N SER A 111 2.38 -9.28 -14.92
CA SER A 111 3.04 -10.56 -14.71
C SER A 111 2.48 -11.63 -15.62
N GLU A 112 3.37 -12.30 -16.35
CA GLU A 112 3.06 -13.47 -17.15
C GLU A 112 3.37 -14.78 -16.39
N ASP A 113 3.89 -14.68 -15.17
CA ASP A 113 4.21 -15.83 -14.33
C ASP A 113 2.93 -16.54 -13.87
N ASP A 114 2.89 -17.87 -14.09
CA ASP A 114 1.72 -18.67 -13.76
C ASP A 114 1.49 -18.80 -12.25
N GLY A 115 2.52 -18.76 -11.44
CA GLY A 115 2.41 -18.77 -9.98
C GLY A 115 1.76 -17.49 -9.47
N VAL A 116 2.10 -16.34 -10.05
CA VAL A 116 1.45 -15.05 -9.75
C VAL A 116 -0.01 -15.08 -10.15
N LYS A 117 -0.35 -15.62 -11.32
CA LYS A 117 -1.75 -15.73 -11.78
C LYS A 117 -2.59 -16.62 -10.87
N VAL A 118 -2.04 -17.73 -10.40
CA VAL A 118 -2.70 -18.62 -9.42
C VAL A 118 -2.95 -17.87 -8.12
N PHE A 119 -1.92 -17.23 -7.58
CA PHE A 119 -2.05 -16.44 -6.36
C PHE A 119 -3.12 -15.34 -6.48
N ILE A 120 -3.14 -14.60 -7.60
CA ILE A 120 -4.14 -13.56 -7.84
C ILE A 120 -5.55 -14.12 -7.80
N ALA A 121 -5.78 -15.29 -8.44
CA ALA A 121 -7.09 -15.92 -8.46
C ALA A 121 -7.53 -16.39 -7.06
N GLU A 122 -6.61 -16.93 -6.27
CA GLU A 122 -6.87 -17.34 -4.89
C GLU A 122 -7.19 -16.12 -4.01
N TYR A 123 -6.39 -15.06 -4.10
CA TYR A 123 -6.59 -13.82 -3.39
C TYR A 123 -7.94 -13.18 -3.72
N ASP A 124 -8.27 -13.08 -5.00
CA ASP A 124 -9.55 -12.53 -5.47
C ASP A 124 -10.74 -13.31 -4.92
N GLY A 125 -10.67 -14.64 -4.93
CA GLY A 125 -11.68 -15.49 -4.33
C GLY A 125 -11.90 -15.25 -2.83
N VAL A 126 -10.83 -14.95 -2.07
CA VAL A 126 -10.93 -14.61 -0.64
C VAL A 126 -11.58 -13.22 -0.47
N VAL A 127 -11.18 -12.23 -1.28
CA VAL A 127 -11.75 -10.88 -1.26
C VAL A 127 -13.23 -10.89 -1.66
N GLU A 128 -13.60 -11.63 -2.71
CA GLU A 128 -14.99 -11.80 -3.11
C GLU A 128 -15.85 -12.44 -2.01
N LYS A 129 -15.35 -13.51 -1.38
CA LYS A 129 -16.00 -14.16 -0.25
C LYS A 129 -16.23 -13.19 0.91
N ALA A 130 -15.19 -12.44 1.30
CA ALA A 130 -15.29 -11.44 2.36
C ALA A 130 -16.32 -10.36 2.01
N SER A 131 -16.29 -9.86 0.78
CA SER A 131 -17.19 -8.81 0.29
C SER A 131 -18.65 -9.26 0.26
N ALA A 132 -18.90 -10.53 -0.06
CA ALA A 132 -20.23 -11.10 -0.07
C ALA A 132 -20.80 -11.39 1.34
N THR A 133 -19.97 -11.45 2.36
CA THR A 133 -20.39 -11.67 3.75
C THR A 133 -20.88 -10.35 4.35
N VAL A 134 -22.20 -10.19 4.51
CA VAL A 134 -22.84 -8.94 4.95
C VAL A 134 -23.63 -9.07 6.26
N ASP A 135 -23.91 -10.26 6.69
CA ASP A 135 -24.74 -10.59 7.88
C ASP A 135 -23.92 -11.08 9.07
N ASP A 136 -22.64 -11.39 8.89
CA ASP A 136 -21.68 -11.80 9.92
C ASP A 136 -20.40 -10.95 9.79
N MET A 137 -20.33 -9.89 10.60
CA MET A 137 -19.21 -8.96 10.57
C MET A 137 -17.90 -9.58 11.06
N ASP A 138 -17.96 -10.51 12.01
CA ASP A 138 -16.77 -11.21 12.50
C ASP A 138 -16.20 -12.13 11.41
N ALA A 139 -17.04 -12.88 10.73
CA ALA A 139 -16.63 -13.71 9.61
C ALA A 139 -16.08 -12.86 8.45
N ARG A 140 -16.72 -11.72 8.17
CA ARG A 140 -16.25 -10.76 7.15
C ARG A 140 -14.85 -10.26 7.47
N TYR A 141 -14.63 -9.74 8.68
CA TYR A 141 -13.34 -9.18 9.07
C TYR A 141 -12.23 -10.23 9.13
N ASN A 142 -12.54 -11.43 9.62
CA ASN A 142 -11.59 -12.53 9.61
C ASN A 142 -11.18 -12.91 8.19
N THR A 143 -12.12 -12.95 7.24
CA THR A 143 -11.80 -13.29 5.84
C THR A 143 -10.97 -12.18 5.17
N PHE A 144 -11.20 -10.90 5.45
CA PHE A 144 -10.31 -9.84 4.99
C PHE A 144 -8.92 -9.91 5.63
N ALA A 145 -8.82 -10.31 6.90
CA ALA A 145 -7.52 -10.54 7.54
C ALA A 145 -6.76 -11.72 6.90
N GLU A 146 -7.45 -12.77 6.43
CA GLU A 146 -6.84 -13.83 5.60
C GLU A 146 -6.26 -13.26 4.31
N ALA A 147 -7.00 -12.40 3.60
CA ALA A 147 -6.52 -11.76 2.38
C ALA A 147 -5.27 -10.89 2.64
N GLU A 148 -5.25 -10.11 3.72
CA GLU A 148 -4.07 -9.33 4.10
C GLU A 148 -2.87 -10.22 4.41
N ALA A 149 -3.07 -11.31 5.17
CA ALA A 149 -2.03 -12.28 5.47
C ALA A 149 -1.45 -12.91 4.21
N MET A 150 -2.25 -13.22 3.20
CA MET A 150 -1.79 -13.75 1.91
C MET A 150 -0.81 -12.77 1.22
N LEU A 151 -1.10 -11.47 1.20
CA LEU A 151 -0.22 -10.47 0.60
C LEU A 151 1.13 -10.38 1.32
N ILE A 152 1.12 -10.48 2.64
CA ILE A 152 2.34 -10.41 3.47
C ILE A 152 3.15 -11.69 3.35
N ASP A 153 2.52 -12.85 3.45
CA ASP A 153 3.20 -14.16 3.40
C ASP A 153 3.85 -14.44 2.06
N HIS A 154 3.24 -13.96 0.97
CA HIS A 154 3.80 -14.05 -0.38
C HIS A 154 4.70 -12.85 -0.74
N ALA A 155 4.98 -11.96 0.23
CA ALA A 155 5.83 -10.80 0.07
C ALA A 155 5.43 -9.82 -1.06
N TYR A 156 4.12 -9.74 -1.37
CA TYR A 156 3.62 -8.72 -2.29
C TYR A 156 3.60 -7.34 -1.69
N ILE A 157 3.43 -7.25 -0.37
CA ILE A 157 3.53 -6.01 0.39
C ILE A 157 4.47 -6.19 1.60
N ILE A 158 5.14 -5.10 1.94
CA ILE A 158 5.98 -4.99 3.13
C ILE A 158 5.49 -3.78 3.92
N PRO A 159 4.50 -3.95 4.82
CA PRO A 159 4.02 -2.84 5.65
C PRO A 159 5.14 -2.36 6.58
N TYR A 160 5.48 -1.08 6.55
CA TYR A 160 6.59 -0.57 7.38
C TYR A 160 6.23 0.65 8.23
N GLY A 161 5.08 1.24 8.03
CA GLY A 161 4.65 2.37 8.84
C GLY A 161 3.22 2.80 8.58
N VAL A 162 2.68 3.48 9.55
CA VAL A 162 1.43 4.22 9.45
C VAL A 162 1.78 5.70 9.45
N GLU A 163 1.14 6.48 8.58
CA GLU A 163 1.34 7.93 8.56
C GLU A 163 0.95 8.52 9.91
N GLY A 164 1.84 9.30 10.49
CA GLY A 164 1.63 9.90 11.81
C GLY A 164 0.53 10.98 11.78
N ASP A 165 -0.14 11.14 12.91
CA ASP A 165 -1.11 12.20 13.10
C ASP A 165 -0.44 13.58 13.09
N GLY A 166 -1.16 14.55 12.56
CA GLY A 166 -0.78 15.96 12.55
C GLY A 166 -1.75 16.82 13.35
N TYR A 167 -1.30 18.02 13.70
CA TYR A 167 -2.19 19.03 14.27
C TYR A 167 -2.92 19.76 13.15
N LYS A 168 -4.21 19.98 13.34
CA LYS A 168 -5.05 20.75 12.44
C LYS A 168 -5.69 21.91 13.18
N ALA A 169 -5.49 23.12 12.67
CA ALA A 169 -6.22 24.28 13.13
C ALA A 169 -7.32 24.60 12.12
N SER A 170 -8.57 24.60 12.55
CA SER A 170 -9.71 24.80 11.68
C SER A 170 -10.78 25.68 12.37
N ARG A 171 -11.53 26.45 11.58
CA ARG A 171 -12.76 27.13 12.01
C ARG A 171 -14.00 26.29 11.76
N LEU A 172 -13.85 25.12 11.18
CA LEU A 172 -14.94 24.17 11.03
C LEU A 172 -15.18 23.45 12.35
N ASN A 173 -16.43 23.15 12.65
CA ASN A 173 -16.75 22.25 13.73
C ASN A 173 -16.47 20.82 13.24
N GLU A 174 -15.36 20.24 13.66
CA GLU A 174 -14.91 18.92 13.20
C GLU A 174 -15.88 17.82 13.65
N LEU A 175 -16.47 17.94 14.83
CA LEU A 175 -17.42 16.95 15.35
C LEU A 175 -18.66 16.83 14.46
N GLU A 176 -19.14 17.93 13.86
CA GLU A 176 -20.25 17.88 12.89
C GLU A 176 -19.85 17.20 11.59
N GLY A 177 -18.57 17.31 11.17
CA GLY A 177 -18.03 16.68 9.97
C GLY A 177 -17.76 15.18 10.15
N GLU A 178 -17.44 14.74 11.35
CA GLU A 178 -17.12 13.35 11.68
C GLU A 178 -18.33 12.43 11.43
N TYR A 179 -19.52 12.92 11.67
CA TYR A 179 -20.77 12.19 11.46
C TYR A 179 -21.39 12.36 10.07
N ALA A 180 -20.66 12.94 9.12
CA ALA A 180 -21.16 13.00 7.75
C ALA A 180 -21.31 11.57 7.19
N PRO A 181 -22.48 11.21 6.63
CA PRO A 181 -22.87 9.81 6.39
C PRO A 181 -22.10 9.11 5.27
N TYR A 182 -21.17 9.77 4.61
CA TYR A 182 -20.46 9.20 3.46
C TYR A 182 -18.94 9.44 3.52
N GLY A 183 -18.19 8.36 3.49
CA GLY A 183 -16.75 8.32 3.29
C GLY A 183 -15.90 8.86 4.45
N LEU A 184 -14.61 8.64 4.38
CA LEU A 184 -13.60 9.17 5.30
C LEU A 184 -12.83 10.36 4.73
N ALA A 185 -13.25 10.87 3.58
CA ALA A 185 -12.57 11.96 2.89
C ALA A 185 -12.48 13.23 3.75
N ARG A 186 -11.31 13.87 3.73
CA ARG A 186 -11.03 15.11 4.49
C ARG A 186 -11.96 16.29 4.13
N GLN A 187 -12.66 16.22 3.00
CA GLN A 187 -13.52 17.28 2.46
C GLN A 187 -15.01 16.95 2.60
N ARG A 188 -15.42 16.49 3.76
CA ARG A 188 -16.84 16.29 4.08
C ARG A 188 -17.46 17.59 4.56
N TYR A 189 -17.92 18.43 3.64
CA TYR A 189 -18.44 19.76 3.96
C TYR A 189 -19.94 19.80 4.23
N LYS A 190 -20.67 18.76 3.86
CA LYS A 190 -22.12 18.73 4.05
C LYS A 190 -22.45 18.79 5.54
N PHE A 191 -23.30 19.74 5.91
CA PHE A 191 -23.72 20.05 7.29
C PHE A 191 -22.66 20.69 8.19
N GLN A 192 -21.45 20.94 7.70
CA GLN A 192 -20.45 21.68 8.47
C GLN A 192 -20.82 23.16 8.59
N LYS A 193 -20.57 23.71 9.76
CA LYS A 193 -20.76 25.16 10.05
C LYS A 193 -19.41 25.77 10.40
N LEU A 194 -19.21 26.99 9.92
CA LEU A 194 -18.08 27.81 10.33
C LEU A 194 -18.36 28.42 11.70
N ARG A 195 -17.47 28.22 12.64
CA ARG A 195 -17.51 28.89 13.93
C ARG A 195 -17.00 30.32 13.79
N SER A 196 -17.71 31.28 14.41
CA SER A 196 -17.26 32.67 14.54
C SER A 196 -16.19 32.81 15.62
N GLU A 197 -16.32 32.06 16.69
CA GLU A 197 -15.44 32.07 17.85
C GLU A 197 -14.69 30.74 17.98
N PRO A 198 -13.48 30.73 18.64
CA PRO A 198 -12.79 29.51 18.98
C PRO A 198 -13.65 28.60 19.88
N LEU A 199 -13.49 27.29 19.73
CA LEU A 199 -14.06 26.32 20.66
C LEU A 199 -13.34 26.46 22.01
N SER A 200 -14.09 26.63 23.07
CA SER A 200 -13.55 26.64 24.43
C SER A 200 -13.28 25.19 24.90
N GLN A 201 -12.40 25.02 25.89
CA GLN A 201 -12.13 23.71 26.46
C GLN A 201 -13.41 23.06 27.05
N ALA A 202 -14.25 23.85 27.68
CA ALA A 202 -15.50 23.35 28.26
C ALA A 202 -16.47 22.82 27.19
N GLU A 203 -16.56 23.49 26.02
CA GLU A 203 -17.39 23.04 24.90
C GLU A 203 -16.79 21.80 24.19
N PHE A 204 -15.48 21.60 24.29
CA PHE A 204 -14.80 20.42 23.73
C PHE A 204 -15.00 19.18 24.61
N ASP A 205 -15.08 19.37 25.92
CA ASP A 205 -15.21 18.29 26.91
C ASP A 205 -16.68 17.82 27.10
N GLU A 206 -17.67 18.53 26.54
CA GLU A 206 -19.09 18.13 26.49
C GLU A 206 -19.39 17.18 25.33
#